data_230e4e11361d84935ff114a86477c915
#
_entry.id   230e4e11361d84935ff114a86477c915
#
_cell.length_a   1.000
_cell.length_b   1.000
_cell.length_c   1.000
_cell.angle_alpha   90.00
_cell.angle_beta   90.00
_cell.angle_gamma   90.00
#
_symmetry.space_group_name_H-M   'P 1'
#
loop_
_entity.id
_entity.type
_entity.pdbx_description
1 polymer ?
#
loop_
_entity_poly.entity_id
_entity_poly.type
_entity_poly.pdbx_seq_one_letter_code
_entity_poly.pdbx_strand_id
1 'polypeptide(L)'
;MTQLTPSASYSIALRLRLPNRPGALARVTQAIAEVGGSLSRIDLIHQSAAETVREICVDAVSSEHAQQIQAAVASLPNVKVERVVDRTFELHRGGKLQVVAKSPLESTADLAMAYTPGVGRVALEIAADPSAVYEYTIKGNCVGIVTDGSAVLGLGNIGPEAALPVMEGKAALFKRFADIDAFPLCLATQEVAEIVETVVRLAPGFGGFNLEDISAPRCFAIESQLKARLNLPVFHDDQHGTAIVVLAALLNALKVVKKNLGQVRIVINGAGAAGIAVTHLLQQAGATHVVVCDRQGILSRSRSDLTPEKAAIAVEERGSLAEALVGADVFIGVSVANALTPEMVETMAPDPIVFALANPVPEIQPELVADRVAVMATGRSDYPNQINNVLAFPGVFRGALDCRAQQINTEMCLAAAQAIANLISPEDLDPQWIIPSVFDGRVVPQVAAAVIQAARQTGVAGIP
;
A
#
# COMPACT_ATOMS: atom_id res chain seq x y z
N MET A 1 -8.90 -8.83 -26.13
CA MET A 1 -8.55 -9.44 -24.84
C MET A 1 -7.10 -9.09 -24.60
N THR A 2 -6.82 -8.13 -23.76
CA THR A 2 -5.45 -7.78 -23.35
C THR A 2 -4.86 -8.99 -22.61
N GLN A 3 -3.76 -9.55 -23.13
CA GLN A 3 -3.06 -10.64 -22.45
C GLN A 3 -2.50 -10.07 -21.12
N LEU A 4 -3.01 -10.57 -20.01
CA LEU A 4 -2.40 -10.32 -18.70
C LEU A 4 -0.95 -10.81 -18.75
N THR A 5 -0.02 -9.99 -18.30
CA THR A 5 1.40 -10.32 -18.27
C THR A 5 1.68 -11.30 -17.11
N PRO A 6 2.48 -12.37 -17.29
CA PRO A 6 2.89 -13.22 -16.18
C PRO A 6 3.56 -12.41 -15.07
N SER A 7 3.19 -12.69 -13.82
CA SER A 7 3.72 -11.96 -12.66
C SER A 7 4.12 -12.91 -11.53
N ALA A 8 5.01 -12.42 -10.65
CA ALA A 8 5.45 -13.17 -9.47
C ALA A 8 4.30 -13.50 -8.49
N SER A 9 3.15 -12.83 -8.60
CA SER A 9 1.96 -13.11 -7.76
C SER A 9 1.36 -14.48 -8.02
N TYR A 10 1.58 -15.05 -9.21
CA TYR A 10 1.12 -16.38 -9.62
C TYR A 10 2.30 -17.30 -9.96
N SER A 11 3.41 -17.15 -9.23
CA SER A 11 4.64 -17.92 -9.50
C SER A 11 4.56 -19.32 -8.90
N ILE A 12 4.92 -20.34 -9.70
CA ILE A 12 5.06 -21.72 -9.24
C ILE A 12 6.50 -22.19 -9.36
N ALA A 13 6.94 -23.04 -8.44
CA ALA A 13 8.18 -23.78 -8.52
C ALA A 13 7.90 -25.25 -8.86
N LEU A 14 8.41 -25.70 -10.00
CA LEU A 14 8.29 -27.05 -10.51
C LEU A 14 9.59 -27.81 -10.23
N ARG A 15 9.57 -28.84 -9.37
CA ARG A 15 10.70 -29.75 -9.20
C ARG A 15 10.53 -30.90 -10.16
N LEU A 16 11.47 -31.00 -11.12
CA LEU A 16 11.39 -31.89 -12.24
C LEU A 16 12.60 -32.85 -12.27
N ARG A 17 12.34 -34.12 -12.49
CA ARG A 17 13.35 -35.13 -12.80
C ARG A 17 13.42 -35.33 -14.31
N LEU A 18 14.59 -35.13 -14.91
CA LEU A 18 14.83 -35.13 -16.34
C LEU A 18 15.97 -36.11 -16.70
N PRO A 19 15.97 -36.75 -17.86
CA PRO A 19 17.13 -37.45 -18.36
C PRO A 19 18.34 -36.52 -18.50
N ASN A 20 19.54 -36.95 -18.06
CA ASN A 20 20.75 -36.18 -18.21
C ASN A 20 21.29 -36.28 -19.64
N ARG A 21 20.62 -35.60 -20.58
CA ARG A 21 21.01 -35.58 -22.00
C ARG A 21 20.70 -34.24 -22.64
N PRO A 22 21.47 -33.85 -23.70
CA PRO A 22 21.18 -32.63 -24.45
C PRO A 22 19.72 -32.55 -24.91
N GLY A 23 19.13 -31.35 -24.82
CA GLY A 23 17.76 -31.10 -25.24
C GLY A 23 16.67 -31.46 -24.21
N ALA A 24 16.98 -32.15 -23.10
CA ALA A 24 15.98 -32.51 -22.11
C ALA A 24 15.34 -31.25 -21.45
N LEU A 25 16.18 -30.33 -21.01
CA LEU A 25 15.73 -29.06 -20.43
C LEU A 25 15.05 -28.15 -21.47
N ALA A 26 15.59 -28.11 -22.70
CA ALA A 26 15.05 -27.27 -23.76
C ALA A 26 13.59 -27.61 -24.08
N ARG A 27 13.20 -28.90 -24.06
CA ARG A 27 11.78 -29.29 -24.25
C ARG A 27 10.87 -28.80 -23.14
N VAL A 28 11.36 -28.77 -21.88
CA VAL A 28 10.60 -28.24 -20.75
C VAL A 28 10.39 -26.74 -20.91
N THR A 29 11.45 -25.99 -21.20
CA THR A 29 11.36 -24.53 -21.36
C THR A 29 10.49 -24.15 -22.56
N GLN A 30 10.54 -24.93 -23.65
CA GLN A 30 9.67 -24.76 -24.81
C GLN A 30 8.20 -24.99 -24.46
N ALA A 31 7.87 -26.09 -23.76
CA ALA A 31 6.49 -26.37 -23.36
C ALA A 31 5.91 -25.28 -22.43
N ILE A 32 6.74 -24.71 -21.55
CA ILE A 32 6.33 -23.55 -20.71
C ILE A 32 6.05 -22.32 -21.58
N ALA A 33 6.93 -22.03 -22.54
CA ALA A 33 6.78 -20.89 -23.43
C ALA A 33 5.55 -21.01 -24.36
N GLU A 34 5.27 -22.21 -24.86
CA GLU A 34 4.11 -22.50 -25.76
C GLU A 34 2.76 -22.21 -25.09
N VAL A 35 2.70 -22.34 -23.76
CA VAL A 35 1.49 -21.97 -22.99
C VAL A 35 1.56 -20.57 -22.39
N GLY A 36 2.60 -19.78 -22.71
CA GLY A 36 2.71 -18.37 -22.27
C GLY A 36 3.31 -18.18 -20.87
N GLY A 37 3.90 -19.20 -20.26
CA GLY A 37 4.59 -19.08 -18.97
C GLY A 37 5.93 -18.33 -19.10
N SER A 38 6.24 -17.45 -18.12
CA SER A 38 7.50 -16.72 -18.06
C SER A 38 8.47 -17.36 -17.07
N LEU A 39 9.67 -17.72 -17.54
CA LEU A 39 10.70 -18.33 -16.71
C LEU A 39 11.43 -17.27 -15.89
N SER A 40 11.47 -17.44 -14.56
CA SER A 40 12.16 -16.51 -13.66
C SER A 40 13.46 -17.10 -13.08
N ARG A 41 13.54 -18.43 -12.84
CA ARG A 41 14.72 -19.07 -12.27
C ARG A 41 14.78 -20.55 -12.63
N ILE A 42 16.01 -21.09 -12.83
CA ILE A 42 16.29 -22.52 -13.03
C ILE A 42 17.49 -22.91 -12.17
N ASP A 43 17.27 -23.82 -11.22
CA ASP A 43 18.31 -24.35 -10.33
C ASP A 43 18.57 -25.83 -10.63
N LEU A 44 19.83 -26.26 -10.52
CA LEU A 44 20.22 -27.66 -10.52
C LEU A 44 20.28 -28.16 -9.07
N ILE A 45 19.38 -29.06 -8.71
CA ILE A 45 19.27 -29.61 -7.34
C ILE A 45 20.15 -30.87 -7.21
N HIS A 46 20.11 -31.75 -8.22
CA HIS A 46 20.92 -32.98 -8.26
C HIS A 46 21.25 -33.35 -9.69
N GLN A 47 22.42 -33.98 -9.87
CA GLN A 47 22.84 -34.53 -11.15
C GLN A 47 23.52 -35.87 -10.95
N SER A 48 23.17 -36.85 -11.79
CA SER A 48 23.82 -38.11 -11.96
C SER A 48 24.14 -38.36 -13.44
N ALA A 49 24.80 -39.47 -13.76
CA ALA A 49 25.04 -39.84 -15.15
C ALA A 49 23.73 -40.06 -15.95
N ALA A 50 22.68 -40.57 -15.31
CA ALA A 50 21.40 -40.92 -15.95
C ALA A 50 20.39 -39.78 -15.94
N GLU A 51 20.35 -38.95 -14.90
CA GLU A 51 19.28 -37.99 -14.66
C GLU A 51 19.75 -36.72 -13.96
N THR A 52 18.96 -35.65 -14.13
CA THR A 52 19.08 -34.40 -13.37
C THR A 52 17.76 -34.07 -12.68
N VAL A 53 17.82 -33.53 -11.46
CA VAL A 53 16.70 -32.93 -10.77
C VAL A 53 16.87 -31.42 -10.80
N ARG A 54 15.90 -30.72 -11.33
CA ARG A 54 15.91 -29.25 -11.43
C ARG A 54 14.70 -28.65 -10.76
N GLU A 55 14.88 -27.47 -10.20
CA GLU A 55 13.77 -26.61 -9.76
C GLU A 55 13.64 -25.43 -10.72
N ILE A 56 12.45 -25.27 -11.30
CA ILE A 56 12.17 -24.27 -12.30
C ILE A 56 11.04 -23.38 -11.76
N CYS A 57 11.33 -22.09 -11.58
CA CYS A 57 10.34 -21.09 -11.20
C CYS A 57 9.72 -20.47 -12.46
N VAL A 58 8.40 -20.47 -12.53
CA VAL A 58 7.63 -19.97 -13.67
C VAL A 58 6.55 -19.02 -13.17
N ASP A 59 6.50 -17.84 -13.75
CA ASP A 59 5.46 -16.86 -13.47
C ASP A 59 4.29 -17.06 -14.45
N ALA A 60 3.08 -16.99 -13.93
CA ALA A 60 1.83 -17.16 -14.65
C ALA A 60 0.96 -15.89 -14.59
N VAL A 61 -0.14 -15.84 -15.36
CA VAL A 61 -1.09 -14.73 -15.35
C VAL A 61 -2.27 -14.96 -14.39
N SER A 62 -2.49 -16.22 -13.99
CA SER A 62 -3.54 -16.62 -13.05
C SER A 62 -3.25 -18.00 -12.47
N SER A 63 -4.03 -18.42 -11.47
CA SER A 63 -3.95 -19.77 -10.90
C SER A 63 -4.30 -20.86 -11.92
N GLU A 64 -5.28 -20.62 -12.81
CA GLU A 64 -5.66 -21.53 -13.88
C GLU A 64 -4.52 -21.66 -14.91
N HIS A 65 -3.86 -20.55 -15.25
CA HIS A 65 -2.70 -20.57 -16.14
C HIS A 65 -1.51 -21.34 -15.50
N ALA A 66 -1.28 -21.20 -14.22
CA ALA A 66 -0.26 -22.00 -13.50
C ALA A 66 -0.56 -23.49 -13.59
N GLN A 67 -1.84 -23.92 -13.50
CA GLN A 67 -2.25 -25.31 -13.70
C GLN A 67 -2.03 -25.78 -15.16
N GLN A 68 -2.29 -24.93 -16.16
CA GLN A 68 -2.02 -25.23 -17.58
C GLN A 68 -0.52 -25.44 -17.82
N ILE A 69 0.34 -24.60 -17.26
CA ILE A 69 1.79 -24.74 -17.31
C ILE A 69 2.24 -26.08 -16.69
N GLN A 70 1.72 -26.41 -15.50
CA GLN A 70 1.99 -27.68 -14.84
C GLN A 70 1.57 -28.88 -15.73
N ALA A 71 0.39 -28.84 -16.30
CA ALA A 71 -0.13 -29.90 -17.17
C ALA A 71 0.73 -30.05 -18.44
N ALA A 72 1.11 -28.96 -19.10
CA ALA A 72 1.97 -28.97 -20.26
C ALA A 72 3.33 -29.64 -19.96
N VAL A 73 3.97 -29.30 -18.85
CA VAL A 73 5.23 -29.93 -18.45
C VAL A 73 5.05 -31.40 -18.06
N ALA A 74 3.99 -31.74 -17.35
CA ALA A 74 3.71 -33.13 -16.96
C ALA A 74 3.42 -34.07 -18.12
N SER A 75 2.93 -33.54 -19.27
CA SER A 75 2.68 -34.31 -20.49
C SER A 75 3.93 -34.71 -21.27
N LEU A 76 5.07 -34.12 -20.94
CA LEU A 76 6.32 -34.39 -21.68
C LEU A 76 6.87 -35.79 -21.43
N PRO A 77 7.32 -36.52 -22.46
CA PRO A 77 7.87 -37.85 -22.29
C PRO A 77 9.22 -37.81 -21.53
N ASN A 78 9.35 -38.72 -20.58
CA ASN A 78 10.54 -38.84 -19.68
C ASN A 78 10.77 -37.62 -18.78
N VAL A 79 9.79 -36.82 -18.54
CA VAL A 79 9.75 -35.75 -17.51
C VAL A 79 8.88 -36.22 -16.35
N LYS A 80 9.43 -36.24 -15.14
CA LYS A 80 8.65 -36.52 -13.92
C LYS A 80 8.54 -35.25 -13.08
N VAL A 81 7.35 -34.77 -12.87
CA VAL A 81 7.07 -33.70 -11.91
C VAL A 81 7.09 -34.33 -10.51
N GLU A 82 8.07 -33.97 -9.68
CA GLU A 82 8.23 -34.49 -8.33
C GLU A 82 7.45 -33.64 -7.32
N ARG A 83 7.46 -32.32 -7.51
CA ARG A 83 6.79 -31.38 -6.61
C ARG A 83 6.37 -30.15 -7.40
N VAL A 84 5.22 -29.61 -7.05
CA VAL A 84 4.76 -28.29 -7.47
C VAL A 84 4.49 -27.48 -6.23
N VAL A 85 4.98 -26.25 -6.20
CA VAL A 85 4.80 -25.33 -5.07
C VAL A 85 4.33 -24.01 -5.62
N ASP A 86 3.21 -23.53 -5.12
CA ASP A 86 2.83 -22.11 -5.27
C ASP A 86 3.73 -21.28 -4.35
N ARG A 87 4.55 -20.41 -4.95
CA ARG A 87 5.57 -19.64 -4.22
C ARG A 87 4.96 -18.58 -3.31
N THR A 88 3.79 -18.05 -3.67
CA THR A 88 3.07 -17.10 -2.82
C THR A 88 2.57 -17.77 -1.56
N PHE A 89 1.93 -18.96 -1.67
CA PHE A 89 1.50 -19.71 -0.49
C PHE A 89 2.67 -20.21 0.36
N GLU A 90 3.77 -20.62 -0.26
CA GLU A 90 4.98 -21.05 0.48
C GLU A 90 5.61 -19.91 1.26
N LEU A 91 5.65 -18.68 0.70
CA LEU A 91 6.11 -17.47 1.39
C LEU A 91 5.28 -17.17 2.65
N HIS A 92 3.99 -17.49 2.63
CA HIS A 92 3.08 -17.25 3.77
C HIS A 92 3.04 -18.39 4.78
N ARG A 93 3.67 -19.54 4.48
CA ARG A 93 3.64 -20.72 5.36
C ARG A 93 4.36 -20.44 6.69
N GLY A 94 3.61 -20.49 7.79
CA GLY A 94 4.13 -20.19 9.13
C GLY A 94 4.17 -18.70 9.47
N GLY A 95 3.57 -17.85 8.62
CA GLY A 95 3.55 -16.40 8.79
C GLY A 95 4.80 -15.71 8.23
N LYS A 96 4.78 -14.39 8.16
CA LYS A 96 5.87 -13.54 7.65
C LYS A 96 6.62 -12.79 8.75
N LEU A 97 6.18 -12.92 9.99
CA LEU A 97 6.71 -12.22 11.14
C LEU A 97 7.22 -13.20 12.20
N GLN A 98 8.22 -12.78 12.93
CA GLN A 98 8.69 -13.45 14.15
C GLN A 98 9.09 -12.41 15.18
N VAL A 99 9.01 -12.75 16.46
CA VAL A 99 9.52 -11.91 17.56
C VAL A 99 10.90 -12.42 17.93
N VAL A 100 11.87 -11.51 17.95
CA VAL A 100 13.27 -11.80 18.30
C VAL A 100 13.68 -10.90 19.46
N ALA A 101 14.27 -11.50 20.50
CA ALA A 101 14.82 -10.75 21.61
C ALA A 101 16.05 -9.93 21.16
N LYS A 102 16.11 -8.64 21.54
CA LYS A 102 17.25 -7.75 21.22
C LYS A 102 18.49 -8.05 22.08
N SER A 103 18.26 -8.55 23.29
CA SER A 103 19.34 -8.86 24.25
C SER A 103 19.49 -10.37 24.42
N PRO A 104 20.69 -10.91 24.48
CA PRO A 104 20.92 -12.30 24.81
C PRO A 104 20.49 -12.56 26.27
N LEU A 105 19.98 -13.76 26.56
CA LEU A 105 19.66 -14.25 27.89
C LEU A 105 20.46 -15.54 28.10
N GLU A 106 21.79 -15.40 28.29
CA GLU A 106 22.72 -16.54 28.30
C GLU A 106 23.30 -16.81 29.68
N SER A 107 23.06 -15.91 30.65
CA SER A 107 23.58 -16.02 32.02
C SER A 107 22.52 -15.65 33.07
N THR A 108 22.76 -16.08 34.32
CA THR A 108 21.97 -15.64 35.49
C THR A 108 22.04 -14.13 35.70
N ALA A 109 23.15 -13.50 35.30
CA ALA A 109 23.30 -12.04 35.38
C ALA A 109 22.36 -11.36 34.33
N ASP A 110 22.30 -11.85 33.10
CA ASP A 110 21.39 -11.35 32.06
C ASP A 110 19.94 -11.49 32.52
N LEU A 111 19.58 -12.65 33.06
CA LEU A 111 18.24 -12.89 33.60
C LEU A 111 17.89 -11.92 34.73
N ALA A 112 18.82 -11.68 35.65
CA ALA A 112 18.62 -10.76 36.76
C ALA A 112 18.46 -9.28 36.30
N MET A 113 19.10 -8.87 35.21
CA MET A 113 18.98 -7.53 34.64
C MET A 113 17.70 -7.42 33.80
N ALA A 114 17.46 -8.39 32.89
CA ALA A 114 16.36 -8.33 31.94
C ALA A 114 14.98 -8.65 32.53
N TYR A 115 14.96 -9.39 33.64
CA TYR A 115 13.73 -9.81 34.31
C TYR A 115 13.82 -9.52 35.85
N THR A 116 13.76 -10.51 36.70
CA THR A 116 13.77 -10.30 38.15
C THR A 116 15.15 -10.49 38.76
N PRO A 117 15.59 -9.57 39.64
CA PRO A 117 14.91 -8.38 40.24
C PRO A 117 15.10 -7.08 39.48
N GLY A 118 16.00 -7.01 38.50
CA GLY A 118 16.48 -5.78 37.86
C GLY A 118 15.38 -4.97 37.17
N VAL A 119 14.44 -5.62 36.45
CA VAL A 119 13.33 -4.98 35.74
C VAL A 119 12.43 -4.14 36.67
N GLY A 120 12.36 -4.50 37.97
CA GLY A 120 11.58 -3.74 38.96
C GLY A 120 12.05 -2.29 39.12
N ARG A 121 13.36 -2.02 38.97
CA ARG A 121 13.91 -0.67 38.99
C ARG A 121 13.44 0.16 37.79
N VAL A 122 13.44 -0.43 36.60
CA VAL A 122 12.95 0.21 35.38
C VAL A 122 11.45 0.49 35.48
N ALA A 123 10.67 -0.46 36.01
CA ALA A 123 9.24 -0.27 36.22
C ALA A 123 8.94 0.89 37.19
N LEU A 124 9.73 1.04 38.27
CA LEU A 124 9.61 2.17 39.22
C LEU A 124 9.99 3.50 38.57
N GLU A 125 11.00 3.53 37.73
CA GLU A 125 11.39 4.73 36.96
C GLU A 125 10.26 5.19 36.05
N ILE A 126 9.65 4.28 35.27
CA ILE A 126 8.52 4.59 34.41
C ILE A 126 7.30 5.03 35.23
N ALA A 127 7.08 4.45 36.42
CA ALA A 127 6.00 4.88 37.31
C ALA A 127 6.20 6.30 37.85
N ALA A 128 7.46 6.70 38.08
CA ALA A 128 7.81 8.04 38.53
C ALA A 128 7.80 9.07 37.38
N ASP A 129 8.30 8.69 36.21
CA ASP A 129 8.24 9.46 34.97
C ASP A 129 7.63 8.64 33.82
N PRO A 130 6.32 8.79 33.52
CA PRO A 130 5.66 8.06 32.43
C PRO A 130 6.29 8.28 31.05
N SER A 131 7.04 9.37 30.83
CA SER A 131 7.71 9.61 29.56
C SER A 131 8.86 8.65 29.29
N ALA A 132 9.46 8.08 30.33
CA ALA A 132 10.53 7.10 30.27
C ALA A 132 10.12 5.77 29.60
N VAL A 133 8.80 5.50 29.47
CA VAL A 133 8.28 4.32 28.76
C VAL A 133 8.75 4.26 27.31
N TYR A 134 8.92 5.41 26.65
CA TYR A 134 9.39 5.48 25.27
C TYR A 134 10.88 5.14 25.11
N GLU A 135 11.66 5.32 26.18
CA GLU A 135 13.09 5.00 26.19
C GLU A 135 13.36 3.56 26.60
N TYR A 136 12.67 3.08 27.63
CA TYR A 136 12.99 1.79 28.25
C TYR A 136 12.11 0.63 27.77
N THR A 137 11.19 0.85 26.84
CA THR A 137 10.32 -0.19 26.29
C THR A 137 10.24 -0.16 24.76
N ILE A 138 9.63 -1.19 24.18
CA ILE A 138 9.35 -1.25 22.74
C ILE A 138 8.40 -0.15 22.26
N LYS A 139 7.65 0.51 23.16
CA LYS A 139 6.67 1.56 22.85
C LYS A 139 7.25 2.67 21.97
N GLY A 140 8.50 3.05 22.18
CA GLY A 140 9.17 4.09 21.40
C GLY A 140 9.30 3.77 19.90
N ASN A 141 9.21 2.49 19.51
CA ASN A 141 9.38 2.03 18.13
C ASN A 141 8.26 1.08 17.66
N CYS A 142 7.12 1.06 18.34
CA CYS A 142 6.09 0.06 18.11
C CYS A 142 4.79 0.67 17.57
N VAL A 143 4.24 0.08 16.49
CA VAL A 143 2.97 0.46 15.87
C VAL A 143 2.00 -0.72 15.86
N GLY A 144 0.75 -0.49 16.29
CA GLY A 144 -0.34 -1.45 16.11
C GLY A 144 -1.00 -1.24 14.75
N ILE A 145 -1.11 -2.30 13.94
CA ILE A 145 -1.86 -2.29 12.68
C ILE A 145 -3.24 -2.86 12.96
N VAL A 146 -4.25 -2.00 12.99
CA VAL A 146 -5.62 -2.36 13.40
C VAL A 146 -6.50 -2.56 12.18
N THR A 147 -7.17 -3.70 12.12
CA THR A 147 -8.16 -4.01 11.07
C THR A 147 -9.34 -4.78 11.64
N ASP A 148 -10.51 -4.62 11.02
CA ASP A 148 -11.69 -5.48 11.22
C ASP A 148 -11.93 -6.41 10.01
N GLY A 149 -11.08 -6.32 8.97
CA GLY A 149 -11.16 -7.12 7.76
C GLY A 149 -12.35 -6.80 6.86
N SER A 150 -12.94 -5.60 6.98
CA SER A 150 -14.18 -5.23 6.28
C SER A 150 -13.97 -4.62 4.90
N ALA A 151 -12.73 -4.27 4.52
CA ALA A 151 -12.43 -3.65 3.22
C ALA A 151 -11.07 -4.12 2.67
N VAL A 152 -10.79 -5.40 2.73
CA VAL A 152 -9.47 -5.98 2.43
C VAL A 152 -9.19 -5.94 0.92
N LEU A 153 -8.22 -5.14 0.51
CA LEU A 153 -7.78 -4.99 -0.88
C LEU A 153 -8.96 -4.78 -1.86
N GLY A 154 -9.21 -5.36 -2.87
CA GLY A 154 -10.41 -5.34 -3.71
C GLY A 154 -11.43 -6.44 -3.39
N LEU A 155 -11.19 -7.23 -2.33
CA LEU A 155 -11.98 -8.42 -1.98
C LEU A 155 -13.20 -8.09 -1.10
N GLY A 156 -13.23 -6.90 -0.49
CA GLY A 156 -14.32 -6.47 0.38
C GLY A 156 -14.23 -7.05 1.80
N ASN A 157 -15.40 -7.33 2.39
CA ASN A 157 -15.48 -7.86 3.76
C ASN A 157 -15.24 -9.37 3.78
N ILE A 158 -14.01 -9.76 4.11
CA ILE A 158 -13.59 -11.18 4.22
C ILE A 158 -13.26 -11.59 5.64
N GLY A 159 -13.39 -10.68 6.60
CA GLY A 159 -13.17 -10.91 8.02
C GLY A 159 -11.72 -10.78 8.50
N PRO A 160 -11.53 -10.69 9.83
CA PRO A 160 -10.24 -10.34 10.43
C PRO A 160 -9.16 -11.43 10.24
N GLU A 161 -9.52 -12.72 10.29
CA GLU A 161 -8.55 -13.80 10.10
C GLU A 161 -8.02 -13.83 8.68
N ALA A 162 -8.87 -13.61 7.69
CA ALA A 162 -8.46 -13.56 6.29
C ALA A 162 -7.68 -12.28 5.95
N ALA A 163 -7.82 -11.21 6.73
CA ALA A 163 -7.03 -9.99 6.62
C ALA A 163 -5.60 -10.16 7.19
N LEU A 164 -5.36 -11.10 8.11
CA LEU A 164 -4.08 -11.26 8.80
C LEU A 164 -2.87 -11.36 7.86
N PRO A 165 -2.89 -12.10 6.74
CA PRO A 165 -1.75 -12.12 5.81
C PRO A 165 -1.41 -10.74 5.23
N VAL A 166 -2.40 -9.88 5.01
CA VAL A 166 -2.18 -8.50 4.53
C VAL A 166 -1.53 -7.66 5.63
N MET A 167 -2.02 -7.78 6.87
CA MET A 167 -1.47 -7.06 8.04
C MET A 167 -0.04 -7.49 8.37
N GLU A 168 0.29 -8.78 8.22
CA GLU A 168 1.69 -9.25 8.30
C GLU A 168 2.56 -8.66 7.19
N GLY A 169 2.03 -8.53 5.98
CA GLY A 169 2.69 -7.84 4.88
C GLY A 169 2.98 -6.37 5.23
N LYS A 170 1.99 -5.66 5.74
CA LYS A 170 2.14 -4.27 6.20
C LYS A 170 3.20 -4.15 7.30
N ALA A 171 3.20 -5.04 8.28
CA ALA A 171 4.21 -5.06 9.34
C ALA A 171 5.63 -5.30 8.80
N ALA A 172 5.77 -6.22 7.84
CA ALA A 172 7.05 -6.47 7.17
C ALA A 172 7.55 -5.22 6.40
N LEU A 173 6.65 -4.45 5.77
CA LEU A 173 7.00 -3.19 5.12
C LEU A 173 7.44 -2.12 6.13
N PHE A 174 6.73 -1.96 7.25
CA PHE A 174 7.17 -1.09 8.35
C PHE A 174 8.58 -1.42 8.82
N LYS A 175 8.86 -2.70 9.06
CA LYS A 175 10.19 -3.16 9.48
C LYS A 175 11.24 -2.93 8.41
N ARG A 176 10.95 -3.31 7.16
CA ARG A 176 11.92 -3.25 6.06
C ARG A 176 12.33 -1.82 5.71
N PHE A 177 11.38 -0.89 5.67
CA PHE A 177 11.63 0.46 5.15
C PHE A 177 11.94 1.49 6.23
N ALA A 178 11.38 1.33 7.43
CA ALA A 178 11.51 2.31 8.52
C ALA A 178 12.07 1.76 9.83
N ASP A 179 12.43 0.47 9.88
CA ASP A 179 12.84 -0.23 11.10
C ASP A 179 11.86 -0.07 12.26
N ILE A 180 10.55 -0.03 11.96
CA ILE A 180 9.47 0.04 12.95
C ILE A 180 8.97 -1.37 13.25
N ASP A 181 8.85 -1.70 14.54
CA ASP A 181 8.26 -2.94 15.01
C ASP A 181 6.74 -2.82 14.99
N ALA A 182 6.08 -3.43 14.00
CA ALA A 182 4.62 -3.33 13.83
C ALA A 182 3.94 -4.66 14.11
N PHE A 183 2.79 -4.61 14.80
CA PHE A 183 2.04 -5.79 15.20
C PHE A 183 0.63 -5.80 14.59
N PRO A 184 0.23 -6.84 13.85
CA PRO A 184 -1.14 -7.04 13.41
C PRO A 184 -2.11 -7.17 14.59
N LEU A 185 -3.19 -6.39 14.56
CA LEU A 185 -4.28 -6.39 15.53
C LEU A 185 -5.60 -6.57 14.77
N CYS A 186 -5.92 -7.82 14.44
CA CYS A 186 -7.14 -8.18 13.71
C CYS A 186 -8.28 -8.37 14.74
N LEU A 187 -9.30 -7.52 14.67
CA LEU A 187 -10.37 -7.46 15.66
C LEU A 187 -11.62 -8.20 15.18
N ALA A 188 -12.13 -9.12 16.00
CA ALA A 188 -13.34 -9.89 15.73
C ALA A 188 -14.62 -9.09 16.01
N THR A 189 -14.63 -7.81 15.62
CA THR A 189 -15.78 -6.91 15.72
C THR A 189 -15.73 -5.86 14.63
N GLN A 190 -16.89 -5.40 14.19
CA GLN A 190 -17.05 -4.26 13.28
C GLN A 190 -17.78 -3.08 13.93
N GLU A 191 -18.06 -3.18 15.24
CA GLU A 191 -18.70 -2.10 15.98
C GLU A 191 -17.71 -1.00 16.33
N VAL A 192 -18.03 0.24 15.91
CA VAL A 192 -17.16 1.41 16.08
C VAL A 192 -16.72 1.59 17.53
N ALA A 193 -17.66 1.49 18.47
CA ALA A 193 -17.39 1.70 19.89
C ALA A 193 -16.43 0.62 20.45
N GLU A 194 -16.58 -0.63 20.03
CA GLU A 194 -15.74 -1.73 20.50
C GLU A 194 -14.32 -1.64 19.94
N ILE A 195 -14.18 -1.29 18.64
CA ILE A 195 -12.88 -1.04 18.02
C ILE A 195 -12.16 0.09 18.73
N VAL A 196 -12.81 1.24 18.91
CA VAL A 196 -12.24 2.42 19.57
C VAL A 196 -11.82 2.09 21.00
N GLU A 197 -12.69 1.44 21.78
CA GLU A 197 -12.38 1.09 23.16
C GLU A 197 -11.22 0.10 23.27
N THR A 198 -11.16 -0.88 22.36
CA THR A 198 -10.07 -1.86 22.32
C THR A 198 -8.73 -1.17 22.05
N VAL A 199 -8.66 -0.30 21.05
CA VAL A 199 -7.44 0.42 20.67
C VAL A 199 -6.98 1.37 21.80
N VAL A 200 -7.93 2.07 22.44
CA VAL A 200 -7.61 2.95 23.60
C VAL A 200 -7.00 2.14 24.75
N ARG A 201 -7.51 0.96 25.05
CA ARG A 201 -6.97 0.08 26.10
C ARG A 201 -5.61 -0.50 25.76
N LEU A 202 -5.29 -0.70 24.48
CA LEU A 202 -3.97 -1.16 24.01
C LEU A 202 -2.92 -0.04 23.96
N ALA A 203 -3.31 1.23 23.94
CA ALA A 203 -2.43 2.37 23.74
C ALA A 203 -1.22 2.47 24.70
N PRO A 204 -1.27 1.97 25.97
CA PRO A 204 -0.10 1.97 26.82
C PRO A 204 1.12 1.25 26.24
N GLY A 205 0.93 0.21 25.41
CA GLY A 205 2.00 -0.60 24.81
C GLY A 205 2.50 -0.11 23.45
N PHE A 206 1.85 0.87 22.81
CA PHE A 206 2.13 1.27 21.43
C PHE A 206 2.52 2.75 21.33
N GLY A 207 3.41 3.06 20.41
CA GLY A 207 3.79 4.43 20.05
C GLY A 207 2.86 5.08 19.03
N GLY A 208 2.06 4.29 18.31
CA GLY A 208 1.07 4.75 17.34
C GLY A 208 0.20 3.63 16.82
N PHE A 209 -0.86 3.97 16.08
CA PHE A 209 -1.75 3.01 15.43
C PHE A 209 -1.97 3.35 13.96
N ASN A 210 -1.74 2.36 13.12
CA ASN A 210 -2.13 2.36 11.71
C ASN A 210 -3.47 1.63 11.57
N LEU A 211 -4.50 2.32 11.09
CA LEU A 211 -5.77 1.71 10.73
C LEU A 211 -5.69 1.24 9.28
N GLU A 212 -6.14 0.01 9.02
CA GLU A 212 -5.99 -0.64 7.71
C GLU A 212 -7.23 -1.45 7.35
N ASP A 213 -7.65 -1.38 6.08
CA ASP A 213 -8.72 -2.22 5.53
C ASP A 213 -10.06 -2.14 6.30
N ILE A 214 -10.38 -0.99 6.87
CA ILE A 214 -11.64 -0.70 7.56
C ILE A 214 -12.57 0.06 6.62
N SER A 215 -13.78 -0.47 6.39
CA SER A 215 -14.71 0.08 5.42
C SER A 215 -15.30 1.44 5.79
N ALA A 216 -15.45 2.31 4.78
CA ALA A 216 -16.25 3.52 4.92
C ALA A 216 -17.75 3.19 5.07
N PRO A 217 -18.56 3.97 5.84
CA PRO A 217 -18.17 5.20 6.52
C PRO A 217 -17.55 4.99 7.92
N ARG A 218 -17.53 3.77 8.46
CA ARG A 218 -17.08 3.48 9.84
C ARG A 218 -15.65 3.93 10.10
N CYS A 219 -14.76 3.78 9.12
CA CYS A 219 -13.36 4.18 9.25
C CYS A 219 -13.18 5.64 9.67
N PHE A 220 -14.03 6.56 9.19
CA PHE A 220 -13.98 7.98 9.54
C PHE A 220 -14.32 8.19 11.03
N ALA A 221 -15.40 7.54 11.48
CA ALA A 221 -15.82 7.64 12.87
C ALA A 221 -14.80 7.03 13.84
N ILE A 222 -14.20 5.88 13.48
CA ILE A 222 -13.17 5.21 14.28
C ILE A 222 -11.96 6.11 14.40
N GLU A 223 -11.41 6.59 13.28
CA GLU A 223 -10.23 7.44 13.29
C GLU A 223 -10.46 8.74 14.08
N SER A 224 -11.57 9.42 13.84
CA SER A 224 -11.92 10.67 14.54
C SER A 224 -12.02 10.46 16.05
N GLN A 225 -12.69 9.40 16.51
CA GLN A 225 -12.82 9.11 17.94
C GLN A 225 -11.48 8.70 18.58
N LEU A 226 -10.64 7.96 17.88
CA LEU A 226 -9.31 7.61 18.37
C LEU A 226 -8.41 8.83 18.49
N LYS A 227 -8.38 9.72 17.49
CA LYS A 227 -7.64 10.99 17.53
C LYS A 227 -8.10 11.90 18.66
N ALA A 228 -9.38 11.90 19.00
CA ALA A 228 -9.92 12.68 20.11
C ALA A 228 -9.57 12.11 21.50
N ARG A 229 -9.32 10.80 21.61
CA ARG A 229 -9.10 10.09 22.89
C ARG A 229 -7.66 9.76 23.18
N LEU A 230 -6.80 9.74 22.16
CA LEU A 230 -5.39 9.34 22.26
C LEU A 230 -4.47 10.51 21.98
N ASN A 231 -3.41 10.60 22.77
CA ASN A 231 -2.34 11.58 22.57
C ASN A 231 -1.12 10.89 21.95
N LEU A 232 -1.33 10.23 20.80
CA LEU A 232 -0.33 9.52 20.02
C LEU A 232 -0.79 9.41 18.55
N PRO A 233 0.13 9.13 17.60
CA PRO A 233 -0.19 9.02 16.19
C PRO A 233 -1.27 7.98 15.90
N VAL A 234 -2.37 8.39 15.27
CA VAL A 234 -3.39 7.53 14.64
C VAL A 234 -3.52 7.94 13.19
N PHE A 235 -3.42 6.97 12.28
CA PHE A 235 -3.37 7.22 10.86
C PHE A 235 -4.05 6.09 10.10
N HIS A 236 -5.05 6.42 9.29
CA HIS A 236 -5.70 5.44 8.41
C HIS A 236 -5.01 5.45 7.05
N ASP A 237 -4.28 4.40 6.72
CA ASP A 237 -3.43 4.40 5.54
C ASP A 237 -4.21 4.44 4.22
N ASP A 238 -5.33 3.71 4.11
CA ASP A 238 -6.19 3.76 2.91
C ASP A 238 -6.76 5.15 2.63
N GLN A 239 -6.85 6.00 3.65
CA GLN A 239 -7.24 7.40 3.50
C GLN A 239 -6.00 8.26 3.21
N HIS A 240 -5.17 8.44 4.22
CA HIS A 240 -4.12 9.45 4.22
C HIS A 240 -2.86 9.02 3.49
N GLY A 241 -2.47 7.73 3.56
CA GLY A 241 -1.34 7.21 2.80
C GLY A 241 -1.60 7.33 1.30
N THR A 242 -2.79 6.92 0.85
CA THR A 242 -3.22 7.07 -0.54
C THR A 242 -3.26 8.54 -0.95
N ALA A 243 -3.82 9.43 -0.13
CA ALA A 243 -3.88 10.87 -0.44
C ALA A 243 -2.49 11.50 -0.60
N ILE A 244 -1.54 11.13 0.28
CA ILE A 244 -0.15 11.64 0.24
C ILE A 244 0.53 11.23 -1.08
N VAL A 245 0.47 9.96 -1.46
CA VAL A 245 1.17 9.49 -2.67
C VAL A 245 0.52 10.00 -3.95
N VAL A 246 -0.82 10.14 -3.97
CA VAL A 246 -1.55 10.74 -5.08
C VAL A 246 -1.17 12.21 -5.26
N LEU A 247 -1.14 12.98 -4.18
CA LEU A 247 -0.71 14.38 -4.23
C LEU A 247 0.74 14.49 -4.69
N ALA A 248 1.65 13.66 -4.17
CA ALA A 248 3.06 13.66 -4.57
C ALA A 248 3.23 13.40 -6.08
N ALA A 249 2.56 12.38 -6.61
CA ALA A 249 2.58 12.06 -8.03
C ALA A 249 1.97 13.19 -8.87
N LEU A 250 0.84 13.77 -8.43
CA LEU A 250 0.15 14.83 -9.15
C LEU A 250 0.98 16.10 -9.23
N LEU A 251 1.68 16.49 -8.16
CA LEU A 251 2.57 17.66 -8.17
C LEU A 251 3.64 17.55 -9.26
N ASN A 252 4.20 16.37 -9.46
CA ASN A 252 5.20 16.14 -10.50
C ASN A 252 4.57 15.96 -11.90
N ALA A 253 3.44 15.25 -12.01
CA ALA A 253 2.71 15.15 -13.27
C ALA A 253 2.31 16.51 -13.83
N LEU A 254 1.86 17.44 -12.96
CA LEU A 254 1.51 18.80 -13.34
C LEU A 254 2.73 19.59 -13.86
N LYS A 255 3.93 19.39 -13.29
CA LYS A 255 5.16 19.99 -13.81
C LYS A 255 5.49 19.47 -15.21
N VAL A 256 5.33 18.15 -15.46
CA VAL A 256 5.55 17.54 -16.78
C VAL A 256 4.65 18.16 -17.83
N VAL A 257 3.35 18.30 -17.55
CA VAL A 257 2.37 18.91 -18.49
C VAL A 257 2.30 20.43 -18.40
N LYS A 258 3.10 21.08 -17.55
CA LYS A 258 3.16 22.56 -17.36
C LYS A 258 1.81 23.18 -16.97
N LYS A 259 1.02 22.47 -16.15
CA LYS A 259 -0.25 22.94 -15.61
C LYS A 259 -0.12 23.30 -14.12
N ASN A 260 -1.05 24.11 -13.60
CA ASN A 260 -1.04 24.56 -12.21
C ASN A 260 -2.20 23.91 -11.42
N LEU A 261 -1.91 23.40 -10.21
CA LEU A 261 -2.87 22.71 -9.36
C LEU A 261 -4.13 23.54 -9.09
N GLY A 262 -4.00 24.85 -8.87
CA GLY A 262 -5.13 25.76 -8.64
C GLY A 262 -5.99 26.07 -9.86
N GLN A 263 -5.61 25.62 -11.06
CA GLN A 263 -6.31 25.94 -12.31
C GLN A 263 -6.88 24.69 -13.00
N VAL A 264 -6.36 23.50 -12.70
CA VAL A 264 -6.79 22.26 -13.33
C VAL A 264 -8.11 21.76 -12.78
N ARG A 265 -8.94 21.19 -13.66
CA ARG A 265 -10.15 20.45 -13.30
C ARG A 265 -9.78 19.01 -13.00
N ILE A 266 -10.01 18.57 -11.77
CA ILE A 266 -9.70 17.22 -11.28
C ILE A 266 -11.01 16.45 -11.08
N VAL A 267 -11.11 15.27 -11.68
CA VAL A 267 -12.22 14.34 -11.47
C VAL A 267 -11.72 13.11 -10.72
N ILE A 268 -12.32 12.85 -9.56
CA ILE A 268 -12.02 11.67 -8.74
C ILE A 268 -13.17 10.69 -8.85
N ASN A 269 -12.90 9.47 -9.31
CA ASN A 269 -13.89 8.40 -9.37
C ASN A 269 -13.69 7.42 -8.22
N GLY A 270 -14.64 7.42 -7.28
CA GLY A 270 -14.62 6.67 -6.03
C GLY A 270 -14.78 7.60 -4.83
N ALA A 271 -15.92 7.50 -4.14
CA ALA A 271 -16.27 8.33 -2.97
C ALA A 271 -16.23 7.50 -1.67
N GLY A 272 -15.25 6.60 -1.57
CA GLY A 272 -14.91 5.84 -0.37
C GLY A 272 -13.84 6.53 0.48
N ALA A 273 -13.19 5.74 1.34
CA ALA A 273 -12.13 6.20 2.24
C ALA A 273 -11.02 6.98 1.49
N ALA A 274 -10.45 6.39 0.44
CA ALA A 274 -9.39 7.01 -0.36
C ALA A 274 -9.86 8.29 -1.07
N GLY A 275 -10.96 8.24 -1.83
CA GLY A 275 -11.41 9.37 -2.64
C GLY A 275 -11.76 10.61 -1.83
N ILE A 276 -12.38 10.44 -0.65
CA ILE A 276 -12.68 11.55 0.26
C ILE A 276 -11.38 12.16 0.81
N ALA A 277 -10.44 11.32 1.26
CA ALA A 277 -9.16 11.80 1.79
C ALA A 277 -8.29 12.48 0.72
N VAL A 278 -8.23 11.92 -0.50
CA VAL A 278 -7.56 12.54 -1.66
C VAL A 278 -8.16 13.91 -1.94
N THR A 279 -9.50 14.02 -2.00
CA THR A 279 -10.18 15.29 -2.23
C THR A 279 -9.78 16.33 -1.19
N HIS A 280 -9.86 15.99 0.09
CA HIS A 280 -9.49 16.92 1.16
C HIS A 280 -8.03 17.37 1.06
N LEU A 281 -7.10 16.43 0.85
CA LEU A 281 -5.68 16.78 0.81
C LEU A 281 -5.33 17.64 -0.43
N LEU A 282 -5.94 17.36 -1.59
CA LEU A 282 -5.78 18.18 -2.80
C LEU A 282 -6.32 19.61 -2.60
N GLN A 283 -7.48 19.75 -1.96
CA GLN A 283 -8.05 21.06 -1.64
C GLN A 283 -7.15 21.84 -0.67
N GLN A 284 -6.61 21.19 0.36
CA GLN A 284 -5.65 21.81 1.28
C GLN A 284 -4.32 22.18 0.59
N ALA A 285 -3.93 21.44 -0.46
CA ALA A 285 -2.78 21.78 -1.30
C ALA A 285 -3.05 22.90 -2.31
N GLY A 286 -4.29 23.40 -2.41
CA GLY A 286 -4.67 24.51 -3.28
C GLY A 286 -5.44 24.13 -4.55
N ALA A 287 -5.92 22.91 -4.70
CA ALA A 287 -6.83 22.53 -5.79
C ALA A 287 -8.21 23.17 -5.57
N THR A 288 -8.71 23.92 -6.57
CA THR A 288 -9.97 24.66 -6.48
C THR A 288 -11.12 24.01 -7.24
N HIS A 289 -10.83 23.17 -8.23
CA HIS A 289 -11.83 22.54 -9.10
C HIS A 289 -11.75 21.02 -9.00
N VAL A 290 -12.27 20.45 -7.91
CA VAL A 290 -12.29 19.01 -7.66
C VAL A 290 -13.74 18.51 -7.70
N VAL A 291 -14.03 17.56 -8.59
CA VAL A 291 -15.35 16.91 -8.74
C VAL A 291 -15.19 15.44 -8.38
N VAL A 292 -16.01 14.93 -7.47
CA VAL A 292 -15.99 13.54 -7.05
C VAL A 292 -17.22 12.82 -7.61
N CYS A 293 -17.00 11.61 -8.13
CA CYS A 293 -18.04 10.73 -8.63
C CYS A 293 -18.13 9.43 -7.81
N ASP A 294 -19.34 8.93 -7.64
CA ASP A 294 -19.59 7.56 -7.19
C ASP A 294 -20.41 6.81 -8.25
N ARG A 295 -20.94 5.62 -7.91
CA ARG A 295 -21.73 4.80 -8.83
C ARG A 295 -22.98 5.48 -9.40
N GLN A 296 -23.46 6.54 -8.78
CA GLN A 296 -24.61 7.33 -9.23
C GLN A 296 -24.19 8.60 -10.01
N GLY A 297 -22.89 8.80 -10.25
CA GLY A 297 -22.33 9.98 -10.92
C GLY A 297 -21.78 11.00 -9.92
N ILE A 298 -21.80 12.28 -10.31
CA ILE A 298 -21.24 13.39 -9.53
C ILE A 298 -21.89 13.47 -8.14
N LEU A 299 -21.10 13.67 -7.11
CA LEU A 299 -21.57 14.02 -5.77
C LEU A 299 -22.13 15.44 -5.80
N SER A 300 -23.39 15.55 -6.20
CA SER A 300 -24.08 16.84 -6.27
C SER A 300 -24.77 17.16 -4.94
N ARG A 301 -24.70 18.43 -4.51
CA ARG A 301 -25.43 18.91 -3.32
C ARG A 301 -26.94 18.70 -3.38
N SER A 302 -27.48 18.49 -4.58
CA SER A 302 -28.90 18.19 -4.76
C SER A 302 -29.29 16.75 -4.44
N ARG A 303 -28.33 15.85 -4.22
CA ARG A 303 -28.57 14.44 -3.88
C ARG A 303 -28.97 14.31 -2.41
N SER A 304 -29.94 13.46 -2.12
CA SER A 304 -30.46 13.19 -0.77
C SER A 304 -29.84 11.96 -0.10
N ASP A 305 -29.01 11.20 -0.84
CA ASP A 305 -28.41 9.94 -0.42
C ASP A 305 -26.96 10.08 0.08
N LEU A 306 -26.46 11.32 0.21
CA LEU A 306 -25.08 11.58 0.62
C LEU A 306 -24.89 11.37 2.13
N THR A 307 -23.82 10.65 2.49
CA THR A 307 -23.33 10.65 3.88
C THR A 307 -22.74 12.02 4.23
N PRO A 308 -22.56 12.35 5.52
CA PRO A 308 -21.97 13.64 5.93
C PRO A 308 -20.64 13.93 5.23
N GLU A 309 -19.76 12.92 5.12
CA GLU A 309 -18.45 13.06 4.50
C GLU A 309 -18.55 13.35 2.99
N LYS A 310 -19.47 12.67 2.29
CA LYS A 310 -19.76 12.93 0.87
C LYS A 310 -20.39 14.32 0.67
N ALA A 311 -21.29 14.71 1.54
CA ALA A 311 -21.95 16.03 1.47
C ALA A 311 -20.94 17.18 1.65
N ALA A 312 -19.91 16.99 2.48
CA ALA A 312 -18.86 17.98 2.72
C ALA A 312 -18.04 18.32 1.45
N ILE A 313 -17.91 17.38 0.51
CA ILE A 313 -17.16 17.55 -0.74
C ILE A 313 -18.06 17.67 -1.98
N ALA A 314 -19.38 17.68 -1.81
CA ALA A 314 -20.34 17.76 -2.90
C ALA A 314 -20.31 19.13 -3.58
N VAL A 315 -20.50 19.13 -4.91
CA VAL A 315 -20.52 20.31 -5.77
C VAL A 315 -21.94 20.63 -6.27
N GLU A 316 -22.13 21.79 -6.91
CA GLU A 316 -23.44 22.14 -7.52
C GLU A 316 -23.69 21.37 -8.84
N GLU A 317 -22.63 20.93 -9.50
CA GLU A 317 -22.72 20.19 -10.76
C GLU A 317 -23.46 18.87 -10.60
N ARG A 318 -24.08 18.41 -11.70
CA ARG A 318 -24.77 17.12 -11.82
C ARG A 318 -24.30 16.41 -13.05
N GLY A 319 -24.42 15.11 -13.06
CA GLY A 319 -24.12 14.30 -14.23
C GLY A 319 -23.45 12.97 -13.90
N SER A 320 -23.16 12.23 -14.93
CA SER A 320 -22.41 10.98 -14.92
C SER A 320 -20.90 11.24 -14.83
N LEU A 321 -20.11 10.17 -14.67
CA LEU A 321 -18.65 10.24 -14.78
C LEU A 321 -18.20 10.77 -16.15
N ALA A 322 -18.85 10.33 -17.23
CA ALA A 322 -18.51 10.76 -18.58
C ALA A 322 -18.70 12.27 -18.76
N GLU A 323 -19.79 12.83 -18.21
CA GLU A 323 -20.06 14.28 -18.27
C GLU A 323 -19.05 15.06 -17.38
N ALA A 324 -18.67 14.52 -16.24
CA ALA A 324 -17.65 15.12 -15.38
C ALA A 324 -16.30 15.26 -16.06
N LEU A 325 -15.94 14.28 -16.90
CA LEU A 325 -14.64 14.20 -17.59
C LEU A 325 -14.50 15.16 -18.77
N VAL A 326 -15.61 15.69 -19.31
CA VAL A 326 -15.54 16.65 -20.41
C VAL A 326 -14.71 17.87 -20.00
N GLY A 327 -13.57 18.08 -20.66
CA GLY A 327 -12.63 19.16 -20.38
C GLY A 327 -11.87 19.02 -19.03
N ALA A 328 -11.87 17.84 -18.41
CA ALA A 328 -11.08 17.58 -17.20
C ALA A 328 -9.59 17.41 -17.54
N ASP A 329 -8.72 18.02 -16.75
CA ASP A 329 -7.26 17.89 -16.90
C ASP A 329 -6.72 16.61 -16.26
N VAL A 330 -7.36 16.17 -15.16
CA VAL A 330 -6.87 15.08 -14.32
C VAL A 330 -8.02 14.12 -13.99
N PHE A 331 -7.79 12.83 -14.19
CA PHE A 331 -8.62 11.75 -13.66
C PHE A 331 -7.85 11.00 -12.57
N ILE A 332 -8.50 10.77 -11.44
CA ILE A 332 -7.98 9.93 -10.35
C ILE A 332 -9.01 8.85 -10.04
N GLY A 333 -8.70 7.60 -10.38
CA GLY A 333 -9.51 6.43 -10.10
C GLY A 333 -9.08 5.76 -8.81
N VAL A 334 -10.03 5.63 -7.86
CA VAL A 334 -9.90 4.89 -6.60
C VAL A 334 -11.17 4.07 -6.37
N SER A 335 -11.62 3.37 -7.42
CA SER A 335 -12.95 2.76 -7.48
C SER A 335 -12.91 1.28 -7.87
N VAL A 336 -13.34 0.98 -9.08
CA VAL A 336 -13.45 -0.39 -9.59
C VAL A 336 -12.85 -0.52 -10.99
N ALA A 337 -12.46 -1.76 -11.33
CA ALA A 337 -11.93 -2.09 -12.64
C ALA A 337 -12.80 -1.60 -13.80
N ASN A 338 -12.16 -1.12 -14.88
CA ASN A 338 -12.81 -0.75 -16.15
C ASN A 338 -13.89 0.34 -16.04
N ALA A 339 -13.81 1.21 -15.02
CA ALA A 339 -14.74 2.32 -14.83
C ALA A 339 -14.50 3.49 -15.79
N LEU A 340 -13.30 3.60 -16.38
CA LEU A 340 -12.91 4.61 -17.36
C LEU A 340 -12.80 3.97 -18.75
N THR A 341 -13.35 4.61 -19.78
CA THR A 341 -13.27 4.13 -21.17
C THR A 341 -12.39 5.04 -22.03
N PRO A 342 -11.84 4.53 -23.16
CA PRO A 342 -11.07 5.38 -24.08
C PRO A 342 -11.86 6.60 -24.59
N GLU A 343 -13.16 6.45 -24.85
CA GLU A 343 -14.03 7.53 -25.31
C GLU A 343 -14.19 8.63 -24.25
N MET A 344 -14.22 8.27 -22.97
CA MET A 344 -14.22 9.24 -21.88
C MET A 344 -12.90 10.02 -21.83
N VAL A 345 -11.76 9.35 -22.02
CA VAL A 345 -10.43 9.99 -22.07
C VAL A 345 -10.34 10.96 -23.25
N GLU A 346 -10.94 10.65 -24.39
CA GLU A 346 -10.99 11.54 -25.55
C GLU A 346 -11.68 12.88 -25.27
N THR A 347 -12.59 12.95 -24.31
CA THR A 347 -13.31 14.18 -23.94
C THR A 347 -12.54 15.07 -22.98
N MET A 348 -11.44 14.57 -22.40
CA MET A 348 -10.61 15.34 -21.46
C MET A 348 -9.88 16.50 -22.14
N ALA A 349 -9.35 17.40 -21.33
CA ALA A 349 -8.53 18.53 -21.80
C ALA A 349 -7.24 18.04 -22.48
N PRO A 350 -6.58 18.87 -23.31
CA PRO A 350 -5.25 18.55 -23.84
C PRO A 350 -4.25 18.17 -22.75
N ASP A 351 -3.35 17.25 -23.07
CA ASP A 351 -2.34 16.71 -22.14
C ASP A 351 -2.94 16.19 -20.82
N PRO A 352 -3.89 15.23 -20.88
CA PRO A 352 -4.57 14.73 -19.70
C PRO A 352 -3.64 13.88 -18.83
N ILE A 353 -3.86 13.94 -17.50
CA ILE A 353 -3.21 13.10 -16.50
C ILE A 353 -4.23 12.05 -16.04
N VAL A 354 -3.86 10.77 -16.08
CA VAL A 354 -4.74 9.66 -15.67
C VAL A 354 -4.04 8.80 -14.62
N PHE A 355 -4.59 8.76 -13.41
CA PHE A 355 -4.19 7.85 -12.33
C PHE A 355 -5.28 6.81 -12.13
N ALA A 356 -5.03 5.57 -12.57
CA ALA A 356 -5.98 4.46 -12.49
C ALA A 356 -5.50 3.47 -11.40
N LEU A 357 -5.97 3.65 -10.16
CA LEU A 357 -5.39 3.05 -8.97
C LEU A 357 -6.14 1.83 -8.44
N ALA A 358 -7.25 1.43 -9.07
CA ALA A 358 -7.98 0.22 -8.68
C ALA A 358 -7.09 -1.03 -8.79
N ASN A 359 -7.17 -1.92 -7.81
CA ASN A 359 -6.43 -3.17 -7.73
C ASN A 359 -7.39 -4.37 -7.66
N PRO A 360 -7.04 -5.52 -8.29
CA PRO A 360 -5.83 -5.79 -9.10
C PRO A 360 -5.92 -5.29 -10.55
N VAL A 361 -7.09 -4.89 -11.01
CA VAL A 361 -7.33 -4.39 -12.38
C VAL A 361 -7.64 -2.90 -12.30
N PRO A 362 -6.89 -2.04 -13.04
CA PRO A 362 -7.11 -0.59 -13.02
C PRO A 362 -8.43 -0.19 -13.67
N GLU A 363 -8.86 1.06 -13.45
CA GLU A 363 -10.05 1.64 -14.08
C GLU A 363 -9.99 1.67 -15.60
N ILE A 364 -8.78 1.73 -16.15
CA ILE A 364 -8.52 1.57 -17.60
C ILE A 364 -7.15 0.93 -17.77
N GLN A 365 -7.02 0.05 -18.75
CA GLN A 365 -5.72 -0.52 -19.13
C GLN A 365 -4.88 0.57 -19.80
N PRO A 366 -3.63 0.82 -19.36
CA PRO A 366 -2.77 1.86 -19.92
C PRO A 366 -2.58 1.78 -21.43
N GLU A 367 -2.52 0.57 -21.98
CA GLU A 367 -2.31 0.32 -23.42
C GLU A 367 -3.44 0.84 -24.31
N LEU A 368 -4.66 0.97 -23.76
CA LEU A 368 -5.82 1.46 -24.51
C LEU A 368 -5.78 2.97 -24.75
N VAL A 369 -4.96 3.70 -24.03
CA VAL A 369 -4.90 5.18 -24.04
C VAL A 369 -3.48 5.75 -24.08
N ALA A 370 -2.48 4.92 -24.39
CA ALA A 370 -1.06 5.28 -24.31
C ALA A 370 -0.70 6.48 -25.21
N ASP A 371 -1.37 6.66 -26.33
CA ASP A 371 -1.16 7.74 -27.30
C ASP A 371 -2.03 8.99 -27.04
N ARG A 372 -2.84 8.99 -25.99
CA ARG A 372 -3.81 10.05 -25.66
C ARG A 372 -3.55 10.70 -24.31
N VAL A 373 -2.89 10.01 -23.40
CA VAL A 373 -2.63 10.43 -22.02
C VAL A 373 -1.19 10.93 -21.92
N ALA A 374 -1.01 12.17 -21.45
CA ALA A 374 0.31 12.75 -21.30
C ALA A 374 1.09 12.11 -20.13
N VAL A 375 0.40 11.80 -19.03
CA VAL A 375 1.00 11.11 -17.87
C VAL A 375 0.04 10.06 -17.36
N MET A 376 0.48 8.80 -17.35
CA MET A 376 -0.27 7.65 -16.83
C MET A 376 0.40 7.09 -15.59
N ALA A 377 -0.40 6.78 -14.56
CA ALA A 377 0.05 6.06 -13.37
C ALA A 377 -0.98 5.02 -12.91
N THR A 378 -0.50 3.97 -12.25
CA THR A 378 -1.36 2.92 -11.71
C THR A 378 -0.92 2.53 -10.29
N GLY A 379 -1.73 1.70 -9.61
CA GLY A 379 -1.33 1.04 -8.35
C GLY A 379 -0.42 -0.17 -8.54
N ARG A 380 -0.21 -0.63 -9.77
CA ARG A 380 0.50 -1.88 -10.10
C ARG A 380 2.00 -1.66 -10.22
N SER A 381 2.78 -2.65 -9.79
CA SER A 381 4.25 -2.63 -9.84
C SER A 381 4.85 -2.99 -11.20
N ASP A 382 4.04 -3.49 -12.13
CA ASP A 382 4.46 -3.88 -13.47
C ASP A 382 4.28 -2.77 -14.52
N TYR A 383 3.83 -1.58 -14.10
CA TYR A 383 3.75 -0.36 -14.92
C TYR A 383 4.65 0.75 -14.38
N PRO A 384 5.06 1.69 -15.24
CA PRO A 384 5.69 2.94 -14.79
C PRO A 384 4.79 3.73 -13.82
N ASN A 385 5.41 4.59 -13.01
CA ASN A 385 4.69 5.46 -12.07
C ASN A 385 3.77 4.68 -11.12
N GLN A 386 4.30 3.66 -10.44
CA GLN A 386 3.52 2.96 -9.42
C GLN A 386 3.18 3.90 -8.26
N ILE A 387 1.91 4.27 -8.12
CA ILE A 387 1.41 5.02 -6.96
C ILE A 387 1.06 4.02 -5.86
N ASN A 388 1.89 3.99 -4.81
CA ASN A 388 1.76 3.02 -3.72
C ASN A 388 2.01 3.72 -2.37
N ASN A 389 1.11 3.54 -1.41
CA ASN A 389 1.17 4.13 -0.07
C ASN A 389 2.40 3.69 0.76
N VAL A 390 3.12 2.65 0.35
CA VAL A 390 4.45 2.29 0.89
C VAL A 390 5.45 3.45 0.81
N LEU A 391 5.30 4.38 -0.13
CA LEU A 391 6.10 5.60 -0.19
C LEU A 391 5.81 6.58 0.96
N ALA A 392 4.63 6.50 1.58
CA ALA A 392 4.18 7.45 2.59
C ALA A 392 4.28 6.88 4.01
N PHE A 393 3.50 5.83 4.34
CA PHE A 393 3.24 5.45 5.73
C PHE A 393 4.50 5.11 6.54
N PRO A 394 5.54 4.42 6.01
CA PRO A 394 6.70 4.11 6.84
C PRO A 394 7.45 5.37 7.27
N GLY A 395 7.64 6.32 6.34
CA GLY A 395 8.30 7.60 6.63
C GLY A 395 7.47 8.50 7.54
N VAL A 396 6.15 8.54 7.34
CA VAL A 396 5.22 9.30 8.19
C VAL A 396 5.26 8.80 9.64
N PHE A 397 5.16 7.49 9.85
CA PHE A 397 5.26 6.91 11.20
C PHE A 397 6.66 7.05 11.79
N ARG A 398 7.73 6.89 10.99
CA ARG A 398 9.10 7.11 11.46
C ARG A 398 9.28 8.54 12.00
N GLY A 399 8.85 9.53 11.24
CA GLY A 399 8.90 10.93 11.68
C GLY A 399 8.04 11.20 12.92
N ALA A 400 6.81 10.64 12.94
CA ALA A 400 5.91 10.82 14.08
C ALA A 400 6.43 10.17 15.37
N LEU A 401 7.02 8.96 15.27
CA LEU A 401 7.63 8.29 16.43
C LEU A 401 8.89 9.02 16.91
N ASP A 402 9.77 9.46 16.00
CA ASP A 402 11.02 10.11 16.34
C ASP A 402 10.84 11.44 17.08
N CYS A 403 9.79 12.20 16.77
CA CYS A 403 9.47 13.42 17.52
C CYS A 403 8.37 13.22 18.57
N ARG A 404 7.97 11.97 18.84
CA ARG A 404 6.87 11.62 19.76
C ARG A 404 5.62 12.47 19.48
N ALA A 405 5.23 12.58 18.20
CA ALA A 405 4.10 13.39 17.81
C ALA A 405 2.81 12.93 18.52
N GLN A 406 2.01 13.90 18.95
CA GLN A 406 0.73 13.63 19.62
C GLN A 406 -0.37 13.25 18.64
N GLN A 407 -0.21 13.58 17.37
CA GLN A 407 -1.10 13.25 16.26
C GLN A 407 -0.37 13.37 14.93
N ILE A 408 -0.95 12.82 13.86
CA ILE A 408 -0.58 13.12 12.48
C ILE A 408 -1.65 14.05 11.93
N ASN A 409 -1.27 15.30 11.60
CA ASN A 409 -2.17 16.33 11.09
C ASN A 409 -1.99 16.55 9.57
N THR A 410 -2.81 17.44 9.00
CA THR A 410 -2.83 17.72 7.56
C THR A 410 -1.50 18.30 7.07
N GLU A 411 -0.87 19.18 7.84
CA GLU A 411 0.41 19.81 7.51
C GLU A 411 1.54 18.76 7.41
N MET A 412 1.52 17.77 8.27
CA MET A 412 2.46 16.63 8.20
C MET A 412 2.22 15.79 6.93
N CYS A 413 0.96 15.59 6.53
CA CYS A 413 0.61 14.88 5.29
C CYS A 413 1.04 15.66 4.04
N LEU A 414 0.83 16.99 4.02
CA LEU A 414 1.29 17.86 2.93
C LEU A 414 2.81 17.87 2.82
N ALA A 415 3.51 17.96 3.95
CA ALA A 415 4.96 17.92 4.01
C ALA A 415 5.51 16.57 3.49
N ALA A 416 4.88 15.45 3.86
CA ALA A 416 5.22 14.13 3.36
C ALA A 416 5.06 14.02 1.83
N ALA A 417 3.92 14.50 1.29
CA ALA A 417 3.67 14.49 -0.15
C ALA A 417 4.71 15.34 -0.90
N GLN A 418 5.04 16.52 -0.41
CA GLN A 418 6.05 17.39 -1.00
C GLN A 418 7.46 16.79 -0.93
N ALA A 419 7.78 16.10 0.19
CA ALA A 419 9.07 15.41 0.34
C ALA A 419 9.23 14.29 -0.68
N ILE A 420 8.18 13.48 -0.89
CA ILE A 420 8.19 12.42 -1.91
C ILE A 420 8.35 13.02 -3.31
N ALA A 421 7.58 14.07 -3.65
CA ALA A 421 7.66 14.72 -4.95
C ALA A 421 9.04 15.30 -5.24
N ASN A 422 9.69 15.89 -4.25
CA ASN A 422 11.00 16.55 -4.39
C ASN A 422 12.18 15.57 -4.54
N LEU A 423 11.96 14.26 -4.37
CA LEU A 423 13.01 13.25 -4.59
C LEU A 423 13.40 13.11 -6.06
N ILE A 424 12.51 13.51 -6.97
CA ILE A 424 12.81 13.57 -8.40
C ILE A 424 13.17 15.01 -8.75
N SER A 425 14.37 15.20 -9.28
CA SER A 425 14.81 16.55 -9.70
C SER A 425 13.99 17.03 -10.91
N PRO A 426 13.85 18.35 -11.12
CA PRO A 426 13.13 18.86 -12.29
C PRO A 426 13.70 18.37 -13.62
N GLU A 427 15.02 18.11 -13.70
CA GLU A 427 15.70 17.63 -14.89
C GLU A 427 15.41 16.15 -15.19
N ASP A 428 15.09 15.37 -14.15
CA ASP A 428 14.80 13.92 -14.25
C ASP A 428 13.31 13.64 -14.46
N LEU A 429 12.42 14.64 -14.33
CA LEU A 429 11.00 14.47 -14.51
C LEU A 429 10.65 14.09 -15.95
N ASP A 430 9.95 12.96 -16.09
CA ASP A 430 9.53 12.38 -17.35
C ASP A 430 8.10 11.83 -17.21
N PRO A 431 7.28 11.76 -18.28
CA PRO A 431 5.95 11.16 -18.22
C PRO A 431 5.88 9.75 -17.59
N GLN A 432 6.96 8.98 -17.68
CA GLN A 432 7.08 7.65 -17.09
C GLN A 432 7.79 7.63 -15.73
N TRP A 433 8.23 8.80 -15.21
CA TRP A 433 8.92 8.91 -13.94
C TRP A 433 8.53 10.16 -13.16
N ILE A 434 7.33 10.15 -12.59
CA ILE A 434 6.77 11.24 -11.77
C ILE A 434 6.84 10.96 -10.27
N ILE A 435 7.11 9.72 -9.87
CA ILE A 435 7.16 9.28 -8.47
C ILE A 435 8.34 8.32 -8.27
N PRO A 436 9.07 8.37 -7.14
CA PRO A 436 10.21 7.50 -6.90
C PRO A 436 9.78 6.03 -6.75
N SER A 437 10.72 5.12 -6.98
CA SER A 437 10.53 3.71 -6.66
C SER A 437 10.32 3.50 -5.16
N VAL A 438 9.47 2.55 -4.78
CA VAL A 438 9.28 2.13 -3.37
C VAL A 438 10.58 1.61 -2.73
N PHE A 439 11.55 1.19 -3.54
CA PHE A 439 12.87 0.73 -3.09
C PHE A 439 13.93 1.85 -3.04
N ASP A 440 13.59 3.10 -3.35
CA ASP A 440 14.51 4.22 -3.20
C ASP A 440 14.76 4.51 -1.72
N GLY A 441 15.96 4.22 -1.25
CA GLY A 441 16.34 4.37 0.16
C GLY A 441 16.30 5.82 0.68
N ARG A 442 16.12 6.81 -0.19
CA ARG A 442 15.99 8.24 0.20
C ARG A 442 14.58 8.57 0.70
N VAL A 443 13.55 7.80 0.31
CA VAL A 443 12.14 8.12 0.58
C VAL A 443 11.88 8.26 2.07
N VAL A 444 12.11 7.22 2.84
CA VAL A 444 11.76 7.21 4.28
C VAL A 444 12.49 8.29 5.08
N PRO A 445 13.82 8.48 4.94
CA PRO A 445 14.51 9.56 5.65
C PRO A 445 13.99 10.96 5.31
N GLN A 446 13.70 11.24 4.04
CA GLN A 446 13.21 12.55 3.62
C GLN A 446 11.78 12.81 4.09
N VAL A 447 10.90 11.82 3.99
CA VAL A 447 9.53 11.91 4.49
C VAL A 447 9.53 12.08 6.01
N ALA A 448 10.32 11.31 6.75
CA ALA A 448 10.42 11.42 8.21
C ALA A 448 10.90 12.80 8.64
N ALA A 449 11.95 13.33 8.00
CA ALA A 449 12.47 14.67 8.30
C ALA A 449 11.42 15.76 8.05
N ALA A 450 10.68 15.68 6.94
CA ALA A 450 9.62 16.65 6.61
C ALA A 450 8.45 16.57 7.62
N VAL A 451 8.07 15.37 8.02
CA VAL A 451 7.03 15.13 9.03
C VAL A 451 7.43 15.68 10.39
N ILE A 452 8.67 15.45 10.84
CA ILE A 452 9.20 16.01 12.09
C ILE A 452 9.16 17.54 12.06
N GLN A 453 9.61 18.13 10.96
CA GLN A 453 9.61 19.59 10.80
C GLN A 453 8.17 20.14 10.87
N ALA A 454 7.22 19.54 10.17
CA ALA A 454 5.82 19.95 10.19
C ALA A 454 5.18 19.76 11.59
N ALA A 455 5.48 18.66 12.27
CA ALA A 455 5.03 18.40 13.65
C ALA A 455 5.51 19.48 14.62
N ARG A 456 6.76 19.90 14.51
CA ARG A 456 7.32 20.99 15.32
C ARG A 456 6.67 22.33 15.01
N GLN A 457 6.51 22.66 13.73
CA GLN A 457 5.87 23.92 13.29
C GLN A 457 4.43 24.05 13.74
N THR A 458 3.70 22.94 13.79
CA THR A 458 2.29 22.91 14.21
C THR A 458 2.10 22.62 15.71
N GLY A 459 3.22 22.48 16.47
CA GLY A 459 3.18 22.32 17.92
C GLY A 459 2.67 20.96 18.39
N VAL A 460 2.67 19.93 17.53
CA VAL A 460 2.22 18.58 17.89
C VAL A 460 3.38 17.62 18.18
N ALA A 461 4.62 18.05 18.05
CA ALA A 461 5.79 17.28 18.48
C ALA A 461 5.85 17.20 20.01
N GLY A 462 6.05 16.00 20.56
CA GLY A 462 6.17 15.78 22.01
C GLY A 462 7.59 16.01 22.55
N ILE A 463 8.58 16.03 21.67
CA ILE A 463 9.99 16.35 21.97
C ILE A 463 10.57 17.28 20.91
N PRO A 464 11.58 18.11 21.27
CA PRO A 464 12.19 19.07 20.37
C PRO A 464 12.79 18.46 19.11
#